data_8d4ec48abbb39ab707b655d78093ab81
#
_entry.id   8d4ec48abbb39ab707b655d78093ab81
#
_cell.length_a   1.000
_cell.length_b   1.000
_cell.length_c   1.000
_cell.angle_alpha   90.00
_cell.angle_beta   90.00
_cell.angle_gamma   90.00
#
_symmetry.space_group_name_H-M   'P 1'
#
loop_
_entity.id
_entity.type
_entity.pdbx_description
1 polymer ?
#
loop_
_entity_poly.entity_id
_entity_poly.type
_entity_poly.pdbx_seq_one_letter_code
_entity_poly.pdbx_strand_id
1 'polypeptide(L)'
;MNSQKQLSNVTAGLQGHLIFISVFNSFLSVTAFLGNALILIALHKESSLHPPSKLLLRCLAATDLCVGLLSEPLSVTVWMSVVNEHCNIWGFVEPVASVIIHILTGVSLWTMTAISVDRLLALSLGLRYRQAVTLKRTYALVITFWVVRTAFSAMLFWKSFIAFLCSFISTSLCLLTSVLSYTKIFLYLRHHQNQVNDHFQQPSQANQLNIERYKKAVSTAIWLQLTLVACYLPNGIVMVLVAKSGLSSSIYHAGTCALTLVFLNSSLNPILYCWRIDEVRQAVKNTIRQVLCYCFSG
;
A
#
# COMPACT_ATOMS: atom_id res chain seq x y z
N MET A 1 -27.10 18.17 16.33
CA MET A 1 -26.57 19.12 17.34
C MET A 1 -25.51 18.52 18.28
N ASN A 2 -25.68 17.30 18.81
CA ASN A 2 -24.68 16.69 19.71
C ASN A 2 -23.36 16.31 19.00
N SER A 3 -23.40 15.77 17.80
CA SER A 3 -22.19 15.36 17.04
C SER A 3 -21.30 16.56 16.66
N GLN A 4 -21.89 17.71 16.37
CA GLN A 4 -21.17 18.94 16.03
C GLN A 4 -20.41 19.50 17.25
N LYS A 5 -21.06 19.54 18.41
CA LYS A 5 -20.45 20.01 19.65
C LYS A 5 -19.32 19.09 20.11
N GLN A 6 -19.47 17.79 19.87
CA GLN A 6 -18.42 16.81 20.14
C GLN A 6 -17.22 16.98 19.18
N LEU A 7 -17.47 17.21 17.89
CA LEU A 7 -16.41 17.44 16.92
C LEU A 7 -15.64 18.74 17.23
N SER A 8 -16.32 19.85 17.49
CA SER A 8 -15.66 21.14 17.83
C SER A 8 -14.80 21.02 19.08
N ASN A 9 -15.24 20.27 20.08
CA ASN A 9 -14.46 20.03 21.30
C ASN A 9 -13.21 19.15 21.03
N VAL A 10 -13.33 18.16 20.15
CA VAL A 10 -12.24 17.25 19.78
C VAL A 10 -11.19 17.94 18.90
N THR A 11 -11.63 18.90 18.06
CA THR A 11 -10.75 19.57 17.09
C THR A 11 -10.26 20.94 17.58
N ALA A 12 -10.70 21.40 18.75
CA ALA A 12 -10.23 22.64 19.34
C ALA A 12 -8.70 22.62 19.52
N GLY A 13 -8.01 23.62 18.96
CA GLY A 13 -6.55 23.72 18.97
C GLY A 13 -5.80 22.91 17.91
N LEU A 14 -6.49 22.13 17.06
CA LEU A 14 -5.88 21.29 16.02
C LEU A 14 -5.82 21.96 14.63
N GLN A 15 -6.30 23.19 14.48
CA GLN A 15 -6.39 23.87 13.17
C GLN A 15 -5.06 23.90 12.41
N GLY A 16 -3.98 24.34 13.07
CA GLY A 16 -2.65 24.40 12.44
C GLY A 16 -2.15 23.02 11.99
N HIS A 17 -2.40 21.99 12.80
CA HIS A 17 -2.08 20.61 12.42
C HIS A 17 -2.87 20.12 11.20
N LEU A 18 -4.18 20.37 11.18
CA LEU A 18 -5.05 19.94 10.07
C LEU A 18 -4.69 20.64 8.76
N ILE A 19 -4.33 21.95 8.82
CA ILE A 19 -3.83 22.69 7.65
C ILE A 19 -2.51 22.07 7.16
N PHE A 20 -1.53 21.84 8.05
CA PHE A 20 -0.26 21.24 7.68
C PHE A 20 -0.43 19.87 7.02
N ILE A 21 -1.20 18.99 7.65
CA ILE A 21 -1.49 17.63 7.11
C ILE A 21 -2.23 17.73 5.77
N SER A 22 -3.15 18.67 5.60
CA SER A 22 -3.89 18.87 4.33
C SER A 22 -2.95 19.25 3.19
N VAL A 23 -2.03 20.19 3.42
CA VAL A 23 -1.01 20.58 2.44
C VAL A 23 -0.11 19.40 2.09
N PHE A 24 0.37 18.67 3.10
CA PHE A 24 1.23 17.52 2.91
C PHE A 24 0.52 16.39 2.10
N ASN A 25 -0.74 16.08 2.44
CA ASN A 25 -1.51 15.07 1.69
C ASN A 25 -1.88 15.54 0.27
N SER A 26 -2.06 16.83 0.02
CA SER A 26 -2.24 17.33 -1.35
C SER A 26 -0.99 17.07 -2.21
N PHE A 27 0.20 17.18 -1.63
CA PHE A 27 1.45 16.81 -2.31
C PHE A 27 1.55 15.31 -2.52
N LEU A 28 1.21 14.48 -1.52
CA LEU A 28 1.18 13.02 -1.65
C LEU A 28 0.20 12.57 -2.73
N SER A 29 -0.98 13.18 -2.81
CA SER A 29 -2.01 12.93 -3.83
C SER A 29 -1.44 13.03 -5.26
N VAL A 30 -0.72 14.12 -5.55
CA VAL A 30 -0.10 14.32 -6.85
C VAL A 30 0.98 13.25 -7.11
N THR A 31 1.83 12.95 -6.12
CA THR A 31 2.91 11.96 -6.27
C THR A 31 2.37 10.55 -6.41
N ALA A 32 1.33 10.17 -5.67
CA ALA A 32 0.65 8.87 -5.79
C ALA A 32 -0.01 8.72 -7.17
N PHE A 33 -0.73 9.75 -7.62
CA PHE A 33 -1.37 9.75 -8.93
C PHE A 33 -0.36 9.61 -10.07
N LEU A 34 0.62 10.51 -10.16
CA LEU A 34 1.59 10.53 -11.25
C LEU A 34 2.49 9.28 -11.24
N GLY A 35 2.98 8.88 -10.07
CA GLY A 35 3.86 7.73 -9.92
C GLY A 35 3.16 6.43 -10.34
N ASN A 36 1.94 6.20 -9.89
CA ASN A 36 1.19 4.97 -10.20
C ASN A 36 0.65 4.97 -11.65
N ALA A 37 0.28 6.12 -12.21
CA ALA A 37 -0.03 6.24 -13.63
C ALA A 37 1.16 5.82 -14.51
N LEU A 38 2.37 6.28 -14.17
CA LEU A 38 3.60 5.91 -14.88
C LEU A 38 3.87 4.40 -14.77
N ILE A 39 3.69 3.80 -13.58
CA ILE A 39 3.82 2.34 -13.39
C ILE A 39 2.80 1.57 -14.25
N LEU A 40 1.54 2.01 -14.31
CA LEU A 40 0.52 1.34 -15.13
C LEU A 40 0.88 1.36 -16.62
N ILE A 41 1.35 2.50 -17.12
CA ILE A 41 1.80 2.65 -18.51
C ILE A 41 3.01 1.73 -18.77
N ALA A 42 4.00 1.72 -17.87
CA ALA A 42 5.18 0.87 -17.99
C ALA A 42 4.82 -0.62 -17.98
N LEU A 43 3.96 -1.05 -17.05
CA LEU A 43 3.48 -2.43 -16.96
C LEU A 43 2.59 -2.84 -18.16
N HIS A 44 1.97 -1.89 -18.85
CA HIS A 44 1.23 -2.21 -20.07
C HIS A 44 2.17 -2.69 -21.17
N LYS A 45 3.31 -2.02 -21.35
CA LYS A 45 4.31 -2.31 -22.38
C LYS A 45 5.20 -3.50 -22.05
N GLU A 46 5.37 -3.83 -20.76
CA GLU A 46 6.27 -4.89 -20.31
C GLU A 46 5.64 -6.29 -20.54
N SER A 47 6.39 -7.20 -21.19
CA SER A 47 5.92 -8.57 -21.50
C SER A 47 6.69 -9.68 -20.77
N SER A 48 7.82 -9.36 -20.15
CA SER A 48 8.70 -10.38 -19.53
C SER A 48 8.20 -10.89 -18.17
N LEU A 49 7.36 -10.11 -17.49
CA LEU A 49 6.83 -10.47 -16.19
C LEU A 49 5.80 -11.61 -16.27
N HIS A 50 5.84 -12.52 -15.30
CA HIS A 50 4.83 -13.57 -15.17
C HIS A 50 3.41 -12.98 -15.05
N PRO A 51 2.43 -13.43 -15.87
CA PRO A 51 1.12 -12.78 -15.98
C PRO A 51 0.36 -12.58 -14.65
N PRO A 52 0.29 -13.56 -13.72
CA PRO A 52 -0.30 -13.38 -12.39
C PRO A 52 0.35 -12.27 -11.57
N SER A 53 1.69 -12.25 -11.50
CA SER A 53 2.43 -11.21 -10.77
C SER A 53 2.21 -9.82 -11.39
N LYS A 54 2.18 -9.75 -12.72
CA LYS A 54 1.86 -8.52 -13.47
C LYS A 54 0.46 -8.01 -13.15
N LEU A 55 -0.52 -8.92 -13.03
CA LEU A 55 -1.89 -8.58 -12.64
C LEU A 55 -1.94 -7.97 -11.23
N LEU A 56 -1.26 -8.58 -10.25
CA LEU A 56 -1.20 -8.05 -8.89
C LEU A 56 -0.56 -6.66 -8.84
N LEU A 57 0.56 -6.45 -9.55
CA LEU A 57 1.22 -5.15 -9.64
C LEU A 57 0.32 -4.08 -10.30
N ARG A 58 -0.43 -4.45 -11.36
CA ARG A 58 -1.41 -3.55 -11.99
C ARG A 58 -2.57 -3.23 -11.05
N CYS A 59 -3.09 -4.22 -10.34
CA CYS A 59 -4.15 -4.00 -9.36
C CYS A 59 -3.69 -3.02 -8.28
N LEU A 60 -2.49 -3.20 -7.75
CA LEU A 60 -1.93 -2.33 -6.72
C LEU A 60 -1.71 -0.91 -7.25
N ALA A 61 -1.07 -0.75 -8.42
CA ALA A 61 -0.86 0.57 -9.01
C ALA A 61 -2.19 1.28 -9.36
N ALA A 62 -3.21 0.55 -9.83
CA ALA A 62 -4.54 1.12 -10.08
C ALA A 62 -5.23 1.56 -8.78
N THR A 63 -5.14 0.75 -7.72
CA THR A 63 -5.71 1.09 -6.41
C THR A 63 -5.01 2.31 -5.81
N ASP A 64 -3.67 2.36 -5.85
CA ASP A 64 -2.88 3.48 -5.32
C ASP A 64 -3.07 4.77 -6.13
N LEU A 65 -3.28 4.66 -7.45
CA LEU A 65 -3.69 5.79 -8.28
C LEU A 65 -5.04 6.33 -7.82
N CYS A 66 -6.01 5.45 -7.52
CA CYS A 66 -7.30 5.85 -6.98
C CYS A 66 -7.19 6.43 -5.57
N VAL A 67 -6.25 5.97 -4.74
CA VAL A 67 -5.96 6.60 -3.43
C VAL A 67 -5.54 8.05 -3.64
N GLY A 68 -4.59 8.33 -4.54
CA GLY A 68 -4.16 9.69 -4.85
C GLY A 68 -5.27 10.55 -5.48
N LEU A 69 -6.12 9.98 -6.33
CA LEU A 69 -7.17 10.72 -7.03
C LEU A 69 -8.42 10.98 -6.18
N LEU A 70 -8.77 10.07 -5.27
CA LEU A 70 -10.03 10.11 -4.53
C LEU A 70 -9.81 10.21 -3.01
N SER A 71 -9.07 9.25 -2.40
CA SER A 71 -8.98 9.15 -0.95
C SER A 71 -8.30 10.35 -0.31
N GLU A 72 -7.17 10.78 -0.86
CA GLU A 72 -6.40 11.91 -0.32
C GLU A 72 -7.14 13.25 -0.49
N PRO A 73 -7.68 13.61 -1.68
CA PRO A 73 -8.48 14.83 -1.83
C PRO A 73 -9.73 14.85 -0.96
N LEU A 74 -10.42 13.70 -0.80
CA LEU A 74 -11.58 13.62 0.09
C LEU A 74 -11.16 13.83 1.55
N SER A 75 -10.04 13.26 2.00
CA SER A 75 -9.52 13.46 3.35
C SER A 75 -9.17 14.92 3.61
N VAL A 76 -8.52 15.59 2.65
CA VAL A 76 -8.21 17.03 2.70
C VAL A 76 -9.51 17.84 2.82
N THR A 77 -10.53 17.50 2.02
CA THR A 77 -11.83 18.17 2.07
C THR A 77 -12.50 18.00 3.44
N VAL A 78 -12.46 16.80 4.03
CA VAL A 78 -12.97 16.53 5.38
C VAL A 78 -12.24 17.38 6.41
N TRP A 79 -10.90 17.40 6.40
CA TRP A 79 -10.11 18.17 7.39
C TRP A 79 -10.29 19.67 7.23
N MET A 80 -10.32 20.18 5.99
CA MET A 80 -10.55 21.61 5.75
C MET A 80 -11.97 22.04 6.07
N SER A 81 -12.97 21.16 5.93
CA SER A 81 -14.34 21.46 6.38
C SER A 81 -14.43 21.58 7.89
N VAL A 82 -13.61 20.83 8.64
CA VAL A 82 -13.48 20.98 10.11
C VAL A 82 -12.82 22.31 10.46
N VAL A 83 -11.71 22.66 9.78
CA VAL A 83 -10.97 23.92 10.01
C VAL A 83 -11.86 25.16 9.76
N ASN A 84 -12.66 25.11 8.69
CA ASN A 84 -13.53 26.21 8.28
C ASN A 84 -14.96 26.16 8.91
N GLU A 85 -15.18 25.21 9.84
CA GLU A 85 -16.47 25.01 10.53
C GLU A 85 -17.66 24.77 9.58
N HIS A 86 -17.40 24.22 8.37
CA HIS A 86 -18.40 23.90 7.36
C HIS A 86 -19.09 22.56 7.66
N CYS A 87 -19.93 22.52 8.70
CA CYS A 87 -20.58 21.32 9.20
C CYS A 87 -21.43 20.56 8.15
N ASN A 88 -22.06 21.27 7.23
CA ASN A 88 -22.86 20.67 6.18
C ASN A 88 -21.98 19.88 5.20
N ILE A 89 -20.83 20.45 4.80
CA ILE A 89 -19.87 19.79 3.92
C ILE A 89 -19.29 18.59 4.62
N TRP A 90 -18.87 18.73 5.88
CA TRP A 90 -18.35 17.65 6.69
C TRP A 90 -19.33 16.49 6.81
N GLY A 91 -20.61 16.78 7.14
CA GLY A 91 -21.64 15.76 7.36
C GLY A 91 -21.96 14.94 6.09
N PHE A 92 -21.73 15.49 4.90
CA PHE A 92 -21.93 14.78 3.63
C PHE A 92 -20.65 14.07 3.15
N VAL A 93 -19.50 14.74 3.23
CA VAL A 93 -18.23 14.23 2.65
C VAL A 93 -17.59 13.16 3.54
N GLU A 94 -17.66 13.29 4.87
CA GLU A 94 -17.02 12.35 5.79
C GLU A 94 -17.48 10.90 5.61
N PRO A 95 -18.79 10.56 5.57
CA PRO A 95 -19.23 9.19 5.37
C PRO A 95 -18.78 8.60 4.02
N VAL A 96 -18.82 9.41 2.97
CA VAL A 96 -18.38 8.99 1.62
C VAL A 96 -16.87 8.77 1.61
N ALA A 97 -16.11 9.70 2.17
CA ALA A 97 -14.66 9.60 2.29
C ALA A 97 -14.26 8.35 3.07
N SER A 98 -14.89 8.11 4.22
CA SER A 98 -14.62 6.93 5.08
C SER A 98 -14.79 5.62 4.33
N VAL A 99 -15.87 5.46 3.55
CA VAL A 99 -16.10 4.25 2.74
C VAL A 99 -15.04 4.07 1.66
N ILE A 100 -14.78 5.13 0.88
CA ILE A 100 -13.81 5.08 -0.23
C ILE A 100 -12.41 4.78 0.30
N ILE A 101 -11.98 5.49 1.35
CA ILE A 101 -10.68 5.29 2.00
C ILE A 101 -10.57 3.84 2.48
N HIS A 102 -11.60 3.32 3.15
CA HIS A 102 -11.60 1.98 3.71
C HIS A 102 -11.49 0.88 2.64
N ILE A 103 -12.19 1.06 1.51
CA ILE A 103 -12.11 0.13 0.38
C ILE A 103 -10.71 0.18 -0.23
N LEU A 104 -10.25 1.37 -0.66
CA LEU A 104 -9.03 1.51 -1.44
C LEU A 104 -7.78 1.14 -0.64
N THR A 105 -7.63 1.65 0.59
CA THR A 105 -6.49 1.31 1.44
C THR A 105 -6.48 -0.16 1.84
N GLY A 106 -7.66 -0.77 2.02
CA GLY A 106 -7.78 -2.18 2.32
C GLY A 106 -7.44 -3.08 1.14
N VAL A 107 -7.91 -2.76 -0.07
CA VAL A 107 -7.55 -3.51 -1.29
C VAL A 107 -6.07 -3.37 -1.58
N SER A 108 -5.49 -2.17 -1.41
CA SER A 108 -4.04 -1.95 -1.55
C SER A 108 -3.25 -2.85 -0.59
N LEU A 109 -3.57 -2.85 0.71
CA LEU A 109 -2.91 -3.70 1.71
C LEU A 109 -3.02 -5.20 1.38
N TRP A 110 -4.21 -5.67 1.00
CA TRP A 110 -4.43 -7.07 0.65
C TRP A 110 -3.65 -7.47 -0.61
N THR A 111 -3.59 -6.58 -1.59
CA THR A 111 -2.82 -6.80 -2.82
C THR A 111 -1.32 -6.84 -2.53
N MET A 112 -0.79 -5.96 -1.67
CA MET A 112 0.61 -6.02 -1.22
C MET A 112 0.93 -7.33 -0.49
N THR A 113 0.02 -7.79 0.37
CA THR A 113 0.15 -9.08 1.05
C THR A 113 0.17 -10.23 0.05
N ALA A 114 -0.72 -10.21 -0.95
CA ALA A 114 -0.75 -11.20 -2.03
C ALA A 114 0.56 -11.20 -2.85
N ILE A 115 1.14 -10.02 -3.14
CA ILE A 115 2.45 -9.92 -3.80
C ILE A 115 3.56 -10.53 -2.93
N SER A 116 3.51 -10.34 -1.62
CA SER A 116 4.48 -10.93 -0.69
C SER A 116 4.42 -12.46 -0.70
N VAL A 117 3.20 -13.02 -0.70
CA VAL A 117 2.97 -14.46 -0.80
C VAL A 117 3.35 -14.99 -2.19
N ASP A 118 3.03 -14.26 -3.26
CA ASP A 118 3.42 -14.61 -4.64
C ASP A 118 4.94 -14.74 -4.77
N ARG A 119 5.71 -13.83 -4.20
CA ARG A 119 7.18 -13.90 -4.18
C ARG A 119 7.69 -15.11 -3.39
N LEU A 120 7.09 -15.39 -2.24
CA LEU A 120 7.43 -16.58 -1.45
C LEU A 120 7.14 -17.88 -2.24
N LEU A 121 5.98 -17.98 -2.89
CA LEU A 121 5.62 -19.13 -3.71
C LEU A 121 6.54 -19.32 -4.92
N ALA A 122 6.90 -18.21 -5.59
CA ALA A 122 7.84 -18.26 -6.71
C ALA A 122 9.21 -18.82 -6.28
N LEU A 123 9.66 -18.48 -5.08
CA LEU A 123 10.93 -18.95 -4.55
C LEU A 123 10.86 -20.41 -4.05
N SER A 124 9.78 -20.77 -3.33
CA SER A 124 9.67 -22.07 -2.67
C SER A 124 9.22 -23.20 -3.60
N LEU A 125 8.41 -22.92 -4.62
CA LEU A 125 7.87 -23.91 -5.54
C LEU A 125 8.71 -24.12 -6.81
N GLY A 126 9.60 -23.15 -7.15
CA GLY A 126 10.42 -23.23 -8.35
C GLY A 126 9.59 -23.53 -9.61
N LEU A 127 9.86 -24.65 -10.29
CA LEU A 127 9.15 -25.01 -11.52
C LEU A 127 7.66 -25.26 -11.35
N ARG A 128 7.21 -25.71 -10.15
CA ARG A 128 5.79 -25.93 -9.85
C ARG A 128 4.99 -24.63 -9.66
N TYR A 129 5.67 -23.49 -9.50
CA TYR A 129 5.03 -22.19 -9.31
C TYR A 129 4.03 -21.85 -10.41
N ARG A 130 4.38 -22.09 -11.69
CA ARG A 130 3.51 -21.81 -12.84
C ARG A 130 2.21 -22.62 -12.84
N GLN A 131 2.21 -23.81 -12.24
CA GLN A 131 1.00 -24.65 -12.09
C GLN A 131 0.15 -24.21 -10.89
N ALA A 132 0.78 -23.77 -9.81
CA ALA A 132 0.11 -23.32 -8.59
C ALA A 132 -0.53 -21.95 -8.74
N VAL A 133 0.21 -20.98 -9.31
CA VAL A 133 -0.21 -19.59 -9.47
C VAL A 133 -0.64 -19.34 -10.91
N THR A 134 -1.93 -19.43 -11.16
CA THR A 134 -2.52 -19.24 -12.49
C THR A 134 -3.25 -17.90 -12.58
N LEU A 135 -3.32 -17.33 -13.79
CA LEU A 135 -3.99 -16.06 -14.04
C LEU A 135 -5.46 -16.06 -13.58
N LYS A 136 -6.18 -17.18 -13.81
CA LYS A 136 -7.59 -17.32 -13.38
C LYS A 136 -7.74 -17.24 -11.86
N ARG A 137 -6.87 -17.92 -11.10
CA ARG A 137 -6.87 -17.89 -9.62
C ARG A 137 -6.56 -16.48 -9.11
N THR A 138 -5.63 -15.80 -9.75
CA THR A 138 -5.25 -14.43 -9.36
C THR A 138 -6.36 -13.43 -9.65
N TYR A 139 -7.09 -13.55 -10.76
CA TYR A 139 -8.29 -12.75 -11.02
C TYR A 139 -9.37 -12.99 -9.96
N ALA A 140 -9.67 -14.25 -9.65
CA ALA A 140 -10.65 -14.58 -8.61
C ALA A 140 -10.25 -13.98 -7.26
N LEU A 141 -8.96 -14.04 -6.89
CA LEU A 141 -8.43 -13.44 -5.67
C LEU A 141 -8.63 -11.92 -5.63
N VAL A 142 -8.27 -11.22 -6.72
CA VAL A 142 -8.44 -9.76 -6.82
C VAL A 142 -9.91 -9.36 -6.71
N ILE A 143 -10.81 -10.05 -7.42
CA ILE A 143 -12.25 -9.80 -7.33
C ILE A 143 -12.74 -10.02 -5.89
N THR A 144 -12.29 -11.09 -5.23
CA THR A 144 -12.63 -11.36 -3.83
C THR A 144 -12.19 -10.21 -2.91
N PHE A 145 -11.01 -9.63 -3.12
CA PHE A 145 -10.54 -8.46 -2.35
C PHE A 145 -11.51 -7.29 -2.46
N TRP A 146 -11.92 -6.94 -3.67
CA TRP A 146 -12.85 -5.84 -3.90
C TRP A 146 -14.23 -6.11 -3.27
N VAL A 147 -14.81 -7.30 -3.48
CA VAL A 147 -16.12 -7.67 -2.95
C VAL A 147 -16.12 -7.66 -1.42
N VAL A 148 -15.15 -8.30 -0.79
CA VAL A 148 -15.08 -8.40 0.67
C VAL A 148 -14.80 -7.03 1.32
N ARG A 149 -13.91 -6.23 0.74
CA ARG A 149 -13.61 -4.89 1.27
C ARG A 149 -14.80 -3.94 1.11
N THR A 150 -15.54 -4.02 0.01
CA THR A 150 -16.78 -3.26 -0.17
C THR A 150 -17.84 -3.69 0.85
N ALA A 151 -18.01 -4.98 1.09
CA ALA A 151 -18.94 -5.49 2.11
C ALA A 151 -18.56 -5.01 3.53
N PHE A 152 -17.27 -5.04 3.90
CA PHE A 152 -16.80 -4.52 5.18
C PHE A 152 -17.02 -3.00 5.32
N SER A 153 -16.81 -2.26 4.23
CA SER A 153 -17.05 -0.82 4.24
C SER A 153 -18.53 -0.46 4.33
N ALA A 154 -19.42 -1.26 3.74
CA ALA A 154 -20.87 -1.09 3.89
C ALA A 154 -21.33 -1.28 5.34
N MET A 155 -20.66 -2.11 6.14
CA MET A 155 -20.97 -2.30 7.56
C MET A 155 -20.71 -1.04 8.41
N LEU A 156 -19.94 -0.06 7.93
CA LEU A 156 -19.72 1.20 8.64
C LEU A 156 -21.04 1.95 8.89
N PHE A 157 -22.03 1.80 8.01
CA PHE A 157 -23.34 2.48 8.16
C PHE A 157 -24.26 1.85 9.21
N TRP A 158 -24.13 0.54 9.47
CA TRP A 158 -25.04 -0.17 10.38
C TRP A 158 -24.39 -0.62 11.69
N LYS A 159 -23.15 -1.08 11.63
CA LYS A 159 -22.42 -1.66 12.77
C LYS A 159 -20.98 -1.23 12.75
N SER A 160 -20.72 0.05 12.96
CA SER A 160 -19.39 0.64 12.91
C SER A 160 -18.36 -0.09 13.79
N PHE A 161 -18.73 -0.53 15.00
CA PHE A 161 -17.84 -1.31 15.87
C PHE A 161 -17.37 -2.62 15.21
N ILE A 162 -18.32 -3.37 14.61
CA ILE A 162 -17.98 -4.63 13.91
C ILE A 162 -17.10 -4.35 12.69
N ALA A 163 -17.38 -3.30 11.92
CA ALA A 163 -16.56 -2.90 10.80
C ALA A 163 -15.13 -2.55 11.21
N PHE A 164 -14.95 -1.81 12.30
CA PHE A 164 -13.63 -1.51 12.88
C PHE A 164 -12.92 -2.77 13.33
N LEU A 165 -13.60 -3.68 14.02
CA LEU A 165 -13.04 -4.95 14.48
C LEU A 165 -12.58 -5.82 13.29
N CYS A 166 -13.44 -5.99 12.28
CA CYS A 166 -13.09 -6.73 11.05
C CYS A 166 -11.89 -6.12 10.33
N SER A 167 -11.83 -4.79 10.25
CA SER A 167 -10.69 -4.08 9.65
C SER A 167 -9.41 -4.25 10.44
N PHE A 168 -9.46 -4.17 11.75
CA PHE A 168 -8.32 -4.39 12.63
C PHE A 168 -7.78 -5.81 12.50
N ILE A 169 -8.65 -6.83 12.60
CA ILE A 169 -8.28 -8.24 12.43
C ILE A 169 -7.66 -8.46 11.05
N SER A 170 -8.32 -7.97 10.00
CA SER A 170 -7.85 -8.08 8.62
C SER A 170 -6.47 -7.45 8.43
N THR A 171 -6.25 -6.23 8.92
CA THR A 171 -4.96 -5.53 8.84
C THR A 171 -3.88 -6.30 9.59
N SER A 172 -4.18 -6.79 10.80
CA SER A 172 -3.24 -7.57 11.62
C SER A 172 -2.84 -8.88 10.95
N LEU A 173 -3.80 -9.60 10.36
CA LEU A 173 -3.53 -10.83 9.60
C LEU A 173 -2.68 -10.56 8.36
N CYS A 174 -2.95 -9.48 7.63
CA CYS A 174 -2.14 -9.10 6.47
C CYS A 174 -0.70 -8.75 6.86
N LEU A 175 -0.51 -7.97 7.91
CA LEU A 175 0.82 -7.63 8.40
C LEU A 175 1.57 -8.89 8.85
N LEU A 176 0.92 -9.76 9.63
CA LEU A 176 1.50 -11.02 10.09
C LEU A 176 1.88 -11.93 8.90
N THR A 177 0.97 -12.11 7.93
CA THR A 177 1.22 -12.91 6.72
C THR A 177 2.39 -12.35 5.93
N SER A 178 2.47 -11.04 5.77
CA SER A 178 3.58 -10.38 5.06
C SER A 178 4.91 -10.57 5.82
N VAL A 179 4.93 -10.38 7.15
CA VAL A 179 6.13 -10.62 7.98
C VAL A 179 6.60 -12.06 7.84
N LEU A 180 5.69 -13.03 7.98
CA LEU A 180 6.03 -14.46 7.85
C LEU A 180 6.55 -14.80 6.45
N SER A 181 5.94 -14.24 5.40
CA SER A 181 6.37 -14.46 4.01
C SER A 181 7.79 -13.94 3.78
N TYR A 182 8.07 -12.70 4.17
CA TYR A 182 9.41 -12.13 4.00
C TYR A 182 10.47 -12.77 4.89
N THR A 183 10.12 -13.18 6.12
CA THR A 183 11.00 -13.95 6.99
C THR A 183 11.39 -15.29 6.35
N LYS A 184 10.41 -16.01 5.79
CA LYS A 184 10.67 -17.26 5.05
C LYS A 184 11.52 -17.03 3.81
N ILE A 185 11.27 -15.98 3.03
CA ILE A 185 12.11 -15.60 1.88
C ILE A 185 13.56 -15.36 2.35
N PHE A 186 13.75 -14.60 3.43
CA PHE A 186 15.06 -14.31 4.00
C PHE A 186 15.79 -15.60 4.42
N LEU A 187 15.14 -16.48 5.18
CA LEU A 187 15.71 -17.73 5.65
C LEU A 187 16.06 -18.67 4.49
N TYR A 188 15.18 -18.80 3.50
CA TYR A 188 15.42 -19.60 2.31
C TYR A 188 16.64 -19.11 1.52
N LEU A 189 16.70 -17.81 1.27
CA LEU A 189 17.83 -17.21 0.56
C LEU A 189 19.14 -17.35 1.34
N ARG A 190 19.12 -17.17 2.66
CA ARG A 190 20.30 -17.36 3.53
C ARG A 190 20.80 -18.81 3.51
N HIS A 191 19.88 -19.77 3.59
CA HIS A 191 20.21 -21.20 3.54
C HIS A 191 20.88 -21.56 2.21
N HIS A 192 20.29 -21.11 1.10
CA HIS A 192 20.85 -21.36 -0.24
C HIS A 192 22.24 -20.72 -0.43
N GLN A 193 22.46 -19.53 0.11
CA GLN A 193 23.78 -18.88 0.07
C GLN A 193 24.83 -19.67 0.85
N ASN A 194 24.48 -20.19 2.05
CA ASN A 194 25.40 -20.98 2.83
C ASN A 194 25.80 -22.28 2.09
N GLN A 195 24.85 -22.97 1.47
CA GLN A 195 25.12 -24.16 0.64
C GLN A 195 26.07 -23.87 -0.53
N VAL A 196 25.89 -22.73 -1.21
CA VAL A 196 26.78 -22.33 -2.32
C VAL A 196 28.17 -22.01 -1.80
N ASN A 197 28.30 -21.34 -0.66
CA ASN A 197 29.60 -21.03 -0.08
C ASN A 197 30.36 -22.29 0.38
N ASP A 198 29.64 -23.29 0.92
CA ASP A 198 30.26 -24.54 1.41
C ASP A 198 30.74 -25.42 0.26
N HIS A 199 30.13 -25.34 -0.91
CA HIS A 199 30.51 -26.16 -2.09
C HIS A 199 31.59 -25.54 -2.97
N PHE A 200 31.87 -24.23 -2.85
CA PHE A 200 32.84 -23.54 -3.71
C PHE A 200 33.94 -22.89 -2.88
N GLN A 201 35.07 -23.58 -2.75
CA GLN A 201 36.27 -23.05 -2.10
C GLN A 201 37.04 -21.97 -2.91
N GLN A 202 36.63 -21.67 -4.12
CA GLN A 202 37.22 -20.58 -4.92
C GLN A 202 36.16 -19.54 -5.36
N PRO A 203 36.43 -18.23 -5.17
CA PRO A 203 35.56 -17.16 -5.62
C PRO A 203 35.64 -16.98 -7.14
N SER A 204 34.73 -17.62 -7.88
CA SER A 204 34.53 -17.29 -9.29
C SER A 204 33.70 -16.03 -9.46
N GLN A 205 33.89 -15.28 -10.58
CA GLN A 205 33.08 -14.08 -10.89
C GLN A 205 31.58 -14.38 -10.91
N ALA A 206 31.16 -15.57 -11.30
CA ALA A 206 29.77 -16.03 -11.26
C ALA A 206 29.21 -16.07 -9.83
N ASN A 207 30.03 -16.49 -8.84
CA ASN A 207 29.64 -16.53 -7.44
C ASN A 207 29.48 -15.13 -6.82
N GLN A 208 30.36 -14.18 -7.17
CA GLN A 208 30.21 -12.78 -6.74
C GLN A 208 28.90 -12.17 -7.26
N LEU A 209 28.55 -12.38 -8.53
CA LEU A 209 27.34 -11.89 -9.13
C LEU A 209 26.08 -12.47 -8.46
N ASN A 210 26.10 -13.75 -8.09
CA ASN A 210 25.01 -14.40 -7.35
C ASN A 210 24.87 -13.86 -5.93
N ILE A 211 25.99 -13.57 -5.25
CA ILE A 211 25.98 -12.96 -3.90
C ILE A 211 25.41 -11.55 -3.93
N GLU A 212 25.74 -10.73 -4.93
CA GLU A 212 25.19 -9.38 -5.07
C GLU A 212 23.69 -9.39 -5.35
N ARG A 213 23.23 -10.26 -6.25
CA ARG A 213 21.79 -10.47 -6.50
C ARG A 213 21.04 -10.91 -5.24
N TYR A 214 21.63 -11.82 -4.47
CA TYR A 214 21.11 -12.26 -3.19
C TYR A 214 20.97 -11.10 -2.18
N LYS A 215 22.05 -10.33 -1.95
CA LYS A 215 22.04 -9.18 -1.04
C LYS A 215 20.97 -8.16 -1.46
N LYS A 216 20.84 -7.90 -2.76
CA LYS A 216 19.81 -7.01 -3.31
C LYS A 216 18.40 -7.54 -3.02
N ALA A 217 18.15 -8.84 -3.22
CA ALA A 217 16.84 -9.46 -2.97
C ALA A 217 16.47 -9.42 -1.47
N VAL A 218 17.42 -9.72 -0.58
CA VAL A 218 17.22 -9.68 0.87
C VAL A 218 16.95 -8.25 1.35
N SER A 219 17.81 -7.30 0.98
CA SER A 219 17.60 -5.87 1.32
C SER A 219 16.23 -5.39 0.85
N THR A 220 15.86 -5.82 -0.35
CA THR A 220 14.57 -5.57 -0.95
C THR A 220 13.41 -6.03 -0.07
N ALA A 221 13.42 -7.29 0.35
CA ALA A 221 12.37 -7.88 1.18
C ALA A 221 12.22 -7.14 2.51
N ILE A 222 13.35 -6.82 3.16
CA ILE A 222 13.36 -6.11 4.45
C ILE A 222 12.74 -4.72 4.31
N TRP A 223 13.14 -3.94 3.30
CA TRP A 223 12.61 -2.59 3.11
C TRP A 223 11.10 -2.56 2.85
N LEU A 224 10.57 -3.48 2.01
CA LEU A 224 9.12 -3.60 1.78
C LEU A 224 8.38 -3.87 3.07
N GLN A 225 8.91 -4.80 3.85
CA GLN A 225 8.30 -5.17 5.11
C GLN A 225 8.31 -4.01 6.11
N LEU A 226 9.45 -3.31 6.24
CA LEU A 226 9.57 -2.16 7.14
C LEU A 226 8.61 -1.05 6.72
N THR A 227 8.52 -0.72 5.44
CA THR A 227 7.61 0.30 4.92
C THR A 227 6.15 -0.06 5.21
N LEU A 228 5.75 -1.31 4.95
CA LEU A 228 4.38 -1.77 5.16
C LEU A 228 4.01 -1.71 6.65
N VAL A 229 4.87 -2.21 7.54
CA VAL A 229 4.63 -2.15 8.99
C VAL A 229 4.62 -0.71 9.48
N ALA A 230 5.58 0.12 9.09
CA ALA A 230 5.65 1.53 9.49
C ALA A 230 4.43 2.33 9.06
N CYS A 231 3.87 2.04 7.88
CA CYS A 231 2.70 2.76 7.36
C CYS A 231 1.38 2.28 7.96
N TYR A 232 1.20 0.99 8.22
CA TYR A 232 -0.09 0.45 8.63
C TYR A 232 -0.23 0.16 10.13
N LEU A 233 0.86 -0.14 10.84
CA LEU A 233 0.82 -0.44 12.27
C LEU A 233 0.28 0.74 13.12
N PRO A 234 0.69 2.01 12.89
CA PRO A 234 0.15 3.14 13.64
C PRO A 234 -1.36 3.27 13.50
N ASN A 235 -1.90 3.06 12.29
CA ASN A 235 -3.35 3.09 12.05
C ASN A 235 -4.08 1.99 12.82
N GLY A 236 -3.52 0.77 12.88
CA GLY A 236 -4.05 -0.32 13.69
C GLY A 236 -4.08 0.02 15.18
N ILE A 237 -3.03 0.65 15.71
CA ILE A 237 -2.96 1.10 17.12
C ILE A 237 -4.05 2.14 17.40
N VAL A 238 -4.21 3.14 16.54
CA VAL A 238 -5.24 4.17 16.69
C VAL A 238 -6.64 3.56 16.71
N MET A 239 -6.93 2.58 15.84
CA MET A 239 -8.22 1.88 15.85
C MET A 239 -8.52 1.22 17.20
N VAL A 240 -7.53 0.58 17.83
CA VAL A 240 -7.69 -0.01 19.18
C VAL A 240 -7.92 1.07 20.23
N LEU A 241 -7.23 2.19 20.16
CA LEU A 241 -7.41 3.30 21.10
C LEU A 241 -8.80 3.92 20.97
N VAL A 242 -9.30 4.13 19.76
CA VAL A 242 -10.68 4.60 19.52
C VAL A 242 -11.70 3.62 20.11
N ALA A 243 -11.50 2.32 19.89
CA ALA A 243 -12.40 1.29 20.41
C ALA A 243 -12.44 1.23 21.94
N LYS A 244 -11.30 1.49 22.63
CA LYS A 244 -11.20 1.43 24.09
C LYS A 244 -11.64 2.73 24.78
N SER A 245 -11.19 3.86 24.28
CA SER A 245 -11.27 5.15 24.98
C SER A 245 -12.20 6.16 24.30
N GLY A 246 -12.78 5.77 23.15
CA GLY A 246 -13.54 6.70 22.31
C GLY A 246 -12.64 7.70 21.58
N LEU A 247 -13.25 8.65 20.89
CA LEU A 247 -12.56 9.67 20.12
C LEU A 247 -12.24 10.88 21.01
N SER A 248 -10.95 11.08 21.31
CA SER A 248 -10.43 12.29 21.98
C SER A 248 -9.61 13.12 20.99
N SER A 249 -9.29 14.38 21.35
CA SER A 249 -8.45 15.27 20.54
C SER A 249 -7.09 14.64 20.20
N SER A 250 -6.42 14.05 21.18
CA SER A 250 -5.13 13.37 20.97
C SER A 250 -5.25 12.15 20.06
N ILE A 251 -6.31 11.37 20.18
CA ILE A 251 -6.56 10.19 19.34
C ILE A 251 -6.91 10.64 17.91
N TYR A 252 -7.67 11.72 17.73
CA TYR A 252 -7.97 12.28 16.42
C TYR A 252 -6.69 12.78 15.72
N HIS A 253 -5.83 13.50 16.46
CA HIS A 253 -4.51 13.92 15.97
C HIS A 253 -3.65 12.73 15.54
N ALA A 254 -3.52 11.70 16.38
CA ALA A 254 -2.81 10.47 16.04
C ALA A 254 -3.42 9.76 14.82
N GLY A 255 -4.75 9.78 14.68
CA GLY A 255 -5.49 9.19 13.57
C GLY A 255 -5.19 9.87 12.23
N THR A 256 -5.17 11.19 12.18
CA THR A 256 -4.82 11.93 10.97
C THR A 256 -3.37 11.69 10.55
N CYS A 257 -2.43 11.63 11.49
CA CYS A 257 -1.04 11.25 11.22
C CYS A 257 -0.93 9.81 10.71
N ALA A 258 -1.61 8.86 11.36
CA ALA A 258 -1.58 7.46 10.99
C ALA A 258 -2.19 7.22 9.60
N LEU A 259 -3.28 7.90 9.27
CA LEU A 259 -3.89 7.83 7.94
C LEU A 259 -2.96 8.42 6.87
N THR A 260 -2.27 9.52 7.17
CA THR A 260 -1.26 10.09 6.27
C THR A 260 -0.12 9.11 5.99
N LEU A 261 0.32 8.32 6.98
CA LEU A 261 1.31 7.26 6.76
C LEU A 261 0.76 6.15 5.84
N VAL A 262 -0.52 5.80 5.95
CA VAL A 262 -1.15 4.85 5.02
C VAL A 262 -1.14 5.40 3.59
N PHE A 263 -1.44 6.68 3.39
CA PHE A 263 -1.39 7.34 2.08
C PHE A 263 0.03 7.44 1.53
N LEU A 264 1.01 7.73 2.39
CA LEU A 264 2.42 7.74 2.03
C LEU A 264 2.87 6.41 1.40
N ASN A 265 2.32 5.27 1.86
CA ASN A 265 2.60 3.97 1.25
C ASN A 265 2.26 3.94 -0.24
N SER A 266 1.13 4.52 -0.66
CA SER A 266 0.73 4.57 -2.06
C SER A 266 1.67 5.43 -2.93
N SER A 267 2.23 6.51 -2.36
CA SER A 267 3.25 7.35 -3.02
C SER A 267 4.63 6.68 -3.07
N LEU A 268 4.98 5.83 -2.10
CA LEU A 268 6.27 5.13 -2.06
C LEU A 268 6.32 3.92 -2.99
N ASN A 269 5.20 3.27 -3.27
CA ASN A 269 5.13 2.06 -4.07
C ASN A 269 5.79 2.17 -5.46
N PRO A 270 5.55 3.22 -6.27
CA PRO A 270 6.23 3.41 -7.55
C PRO A 270 7.76 3.46 -7.42
N ILE A 271 8.26 4.16 -6.41
CA ILE A 271 9.70 4.29 -6.14
C ILE A 271 10.28 2.92 -5.78
N LEU A 272 9.59 2.19 -4.89
CA LEU A 272 10.00 0.86 -4.46
C LEU A 272 10.01 -0.15 -5.62
N TYR A 273 9.08 -0.10 -6.55
CA TYR A 273 9.07 -0.98 -7.73
C TYR A 273 10.19 -0.65 -8.71
N CYS A 274 10.40 0.62 -9.01
CA CYS A 274 11.50 1.05 -9.87
C CYS A 274 12.87 0.71 -9.28
N TRP A 275 13.01 0.76 -7.96
CA TRP A 275 14.28 0.41 -7.31
C TRP A 275 14.53 -1.10 -7.30
N ARG A 276 13.51 -1.94 -7.33
CA ARG A 276 13.55 -3.36 -6.97
C ARG A 276 13.35 -4.33 -8.10
N ILE A 277 12.48 -4.00 -9.04
CA ILE A 277 12.12 -4.84 -10.16
C ILE A 277 12.81 -4.26 -11.39
N ASP A 278 13.90 -4.90 -11.82
CA ASP A 278 14.74 -4.40 -12.93
C ASP A 278 13.91 -4.25 -14.22
N GLU A 279 12.97 -5.16 -14.47
CA GLU A 279 12.04 -5.12 -15.59
C GLU A 279 11.14 -3.88 -15.52
N VAL A 280 10.56 -3.59 -14.36
CA VAL A 280 9.73 -2.39 -14.14
C VAL A 280 10.58 -1.12 -14.30
N ARG A 281 11.79 -1.11 -13.73
CA ARG A 281 12.72 0.02 -13.86
C ARG A 281 13.07 0.32 -15.32
N GLN A 282 13.36 -0.71 -16.12
CA GLN A 282 13.64 -0.55 -17.55
C GLN A 282 12.41 -0.08 -18.31
N ALA A 283 11.24 -0.65 -18.05
CA ALA A 283 9.98 -0.25 -18.66
C ALA A 283 9.65 1.23 -18.34
N VAL A 284 9.83 1.67 -17.11
CA VAL A 284 9.65 3.07 -16.69
C VAL A 284 10.65 4.00 -17.40
N LYS A 285 11.95 3.65 -17.42
CA LYS A 285 12.97 4.44 -18.15
C LYS A 285 12.64 4.61 -19.62
N ASN A 286 12.22 3.54 -20.29
CA ASN A 286 11.83 3.56 -21.69
C ASN A 286 10.58 4.43 -21.92
N THR A 287 9.59 4.34 -21.01
CA THR A 287 8.38 5.16 -21.07
C THR A 287 8.72 6.64 -20.90
N ILE A 288 9.54 7.01 -19.93
CA ILE A 288 9.97 8.41 -19.72
C ILE A 288 10.72 8.93 -20.95
N ARG A 289 11.66 8.15 -21.50
CA ARG A 289 12.38 8.55 -22.72
C ARG A 289 11.42 8.81 -23.89
N GLN A 290 10.43 7.95 -24.10
CA GLN A 290 9.44 8.14 -25.15
C GLN A 290 8.63 9.42 -24.95
N VAL A 291 8.13 9.67 -23.73
CA VAL A 291 7.38 10.89 -23.41
C VAL A 291 8.24 12.14 -23.65
N LEU A 292 9.50 12.13 -23.18
CA LEU A 292 10.42 13.24 -23.41
C LEU A 292 10.72 13.45 -24.92
N CYS A 293 10.96 12.39 -25.68
CA CYS A 293 11.14 12.51 -27.13
C CYS A 293 9.92 13.14 -27.81
N TYR A 294 8.70 12.74 -27.43
CA TYR A 294 7.49 13.37 -27.98
C TYR A 294 7.35 14.85 -27.60
N CYS A 295 7.71 15.23 -26.38
CA CYS A 295 7.65 16.63 -25.94
C CYS A 295 8.71 17.55 -26.59
N PHE A 296 9.85 16.99 -27.02
CA PHE A 296 10.93 17.76 -27.61
C PHE A 296 10.97 17.69 -29.15
N SER A 297 10.16 16.84 -29.79
CA SER A 297 10.05 16.73 -31.24
C SER A 297 8.78 17.38 -31.83
N GLY A 298 7.96 18.01 -31.04
CA GLY A 298 6.86 18.91 -31.43
C GLY A 298 7.19 20.35 -31.13
#